data_622883852b32111725d7ca11a97d8d39
#
_entry.id   622883852b32111725d7ca11a97d8d39
#
_cell.length_a   1.000
_cell.length_b   1.000
_cell.length_c   1.000
_cell.angle_alpha   90.00
_cell.angle_beta   90.00
_cell.angle_gamma   90.00
#
_symmetry.space_group_name_H-M   'P 1'
#
loop_
_entity.id
_entity.type
_entity.pdbx_description
1 polymer ?
#
loop_
_entity_poly.entity_id
_entity_poly.type
_entity_poly.pdbx_seq_one_letter_code
_entity_poly.pdbx_strand_id
1 'polypeptide(L)'
;MDYVPVYEGEADEPPAANSIKISTEKVQKLGVRTEAAELRALDKQVRAAGRIEIDERRSFAISPKFEGYVERLHVNVTGQPVAKGQPLFEVYSPELVSAQREYTIAAQGVDALKDAGSEARSGMQQLAESSLLRLRNWDISEEQIRALAKSGASKRTLTFRSPVSGVVTEKKALQGMRFMPGDTLYQVADLSSVWVVADVFEQDIAQVRTGAVAKVRINAYPDKVFEGRVTYVYPTLNAETRTVPVRVELANPGQLLKPAMFAQVEVPVGGKGQVVTVPASAVIDSGTRQIVLIAHGEGRFEPRDVKLGGHSESHIEVMDGVKAGEKVVVAANFLIDAESNLKAAVGGFGHSGHGGAPKSGKDDEKPAAAPQAAGHRAEGTVDSVDAKDGTVSLNHGPVASLKWPAMTMEFKVANPSLLQALKPGVKVDVEFVERQPGEWVITSATPAGKAATSTPAANPHAGH
;
A
#
# COMPACT_ATOMS: atom_id res chain seq x y z
N MET A 1 -24.36 -18.53 65.25
CA MET A 1 -23.51 -17.37 64.81
C MET A 1 -22.12 -17.94 64.70
N ASP A 2 -21.73 -18.18 63.43
CA ASP A 2 -20.40 -18.72 63.16
C ASP A 2 -19.42 -17.55 63.01
N TYR A 3 -18.37 -17.57 63.83
CA TYR A 3 -17.28 -16.61 63.77
C TYR A 3 -16.36 -16.98 62.64
N VAL A 4 -16.16 -16.04 61.72
CA VAL A 4 -15.13 -16.13 60.67
C VAL A 4 -13.83 -15.60 61.29
N PRO A 5 -12.74 -16.37 61.36
CA PRO A 5 -11.48 -15.88 61.90
C PRO A 5 -10.86 -14.86 60.94
N VAL A 6 -10.59 -13.64 61.40
CA VAL A 6 -9.78 -12.64 60.74
C VAL A 6 -8.33 -12.87 61.16
N TYR A 7 -7.47 -13.18 60.20
CA TYR A 7 -6.03 -13.34 60.42
C TYR A 7 -5.36 -11.96 60.48
N GLU A 8 -4.58 -11.70 61.54
CA GLU A 8 -3.71 -10.53 61.68
C GLU A 8 -2.73 -10.44 60.51
N GLY A 9 -2.85 -9.40 59.67
CA GLY A 9 -2.05 -9.13 58.47
C GLY A 9 -2.76 -8.36 57.38
N GLU A 10 -4.07 -8.17 57.50
CA GLU A 10 -4.86 -7.30 56.59
C GLU A 10 -4.94 -5.88 57.16
N ALA A 11 -3.81 -5.19 57.25
CA ALA A 11 -3.81 -3.74 57.45
C ALA A 11 -4.27 -3.09 56.14
N ASP A 12 -5.48 -2.57 56.14
CA ASP A 12 -6.07 -1.77 55.08
C ASP A 12 -5.28 -0.47 54.89
N GLU A 13 -4.37 -0.46 53.90
CA GLU A 13 -4.16 0.80 53.17
C GLU A 13 -5.45 1.06 52.38
N PRO A 14 -5.98 2.30 52.39
CA PRO A 14 -7.20 2.60 51.66
C PRO A 14 -7.01 2.24 50.19
N PRO A 15 -7.90 1.45 49.57
CA PRO A 15 -7.79 1.08 48.18
C PRO A 15 -7.80 2.35 47.36
N ALA A 16 -6.79 2.54 46.52
CA ALA A 16 -6.88 3.53 45.43
C ALA A 16 -8.22 3.29 44.73
N ALA A 17 -9.02 4.31 44.54
CA ALA A 17 -10.44 4.28 44.23
C ALA A 17 -10.88 3.39 43.04
N ASN A 18 -9.94 2.75 42.32
CA ASN A 18 -10.17 1.93 41.15
C ASN A 18 -9.37 0.61 41.10
N SER A 19 -8.78 0.13 42.21
CA SER A 19 -8.00 -1.12 42.20
C SER A 19 -8.87 -2.36 42.47
N ILE A 20 -8.61 -3.42 41.71
CA ILE A 20 -9.30 -4.71 41.81
C ILE A 20 -8.36 -5.71 42.49
N LYS A 21 -8.77 -6.33 43.57
CA LYS A 21 -8.04 -7.43 44.22
C LYS A 21 -8.62 -8.76 43.76
N ILE A 22 -7.80 -9.61 43.13
CA ILE A 22 -8.10 -10.98 42.70
C ILE A 22 -7.20 -11.90 43.52
N SER A 23 -7.74 -13.01 44.08
CA SER A 23 -6.91 -13.93 44.83
C SER A 23 -5.78 -14.52 43.99
N THR A 24 -4.62 -14.75 44.59
CA THR A 24 -3.42 -15.27 43.89
C THR A 24 -3.67 -16.64 43.25
N GLU A 25 -4.51 -17.48 43.86
CA GLU A 25 -4.95 -18.75 43.27
C GLU A 25 -5.73 -18.54 41.95
N LYS A 26 -6.61 -17.53 41.91
CA LYS A 26 -7.40 -17.18 40.74
C LYS A 26 -6.52 -16.59 39.65
N VAL A 27 -5.55 -15.74 40.00
CA VAL A 27 -4.56 -15.17 39.09
C VAL A 27 -3.74 -16.28 38.40
N GLN A 28 -3.31 -17.30 39.16
CA GLN A 28 -2.59 -18.46 38.62
C GLN A 28 -3.48 -19.33 37.72
N LYS A 29 -4.72 -19.60 38.11
CA LYS A 29 -5.67 -20.37 37.31
C LYS A 29 -6.04 -19.69 36.01
N LEU A 30 -6.12 -18.36 35.99
CA LEU A 30 -6.40 -17.55 34.79
C LEU A 30 -5.17 -17.39 33.84
N GLY A 31 -3.99 -17.79 34.32
CA GLY A 31 -2.75 -17.66 33.50
C GLY A 31 -2.34 -16.21 33.23
N VAL A 32 -2.61 -15.32 34.19
CA VAL A 32 -2.24 -13.89 34.03
C VAL A 32 -0.74 -13.75 33.88
N ARG A 33 -0.33 -13.09 32.81
CA ARG A 33 1.08 -12.72 32.56
C ARG A 33 1.20 -11.22 32.59
N THR A 34 2.31 -10.75 33.10
CA THR A 34 2.66 -9.33 33.14
C THR A 34 3.99 -9.09 32.47
N GLU A 35 4.12 -7.97 31.80
CA GLU A 35 5.36 -7.48 31.18
C GLU A 35 5.59 -6.04 31.60
N ALA A 36 6.86 -5.61 31.72
CA ALA A 36 7.16 -4.25 32.09
C ALA A 36 7.00 -3.34 30.87
N ALA A 37 6.40 -2.17 31.07
CA ALA A 37 6.44 -1.10 30.09
C ALA A 37 7.87 -0.59 29.94
N GLU A 38 8.42 -0.60 28.74
CA GLU A 38 9.82 -0.25 28.48
C GLU A 38 9.95 0.95 27.54
N LEU A 39 11.04 1.68 27.74
CA LEU A 39 11.46 2.68 26.78
C LEU A 39 12.09 1.97 25.58
N ARG A 40 11.41 2.02 24.44
CA ARG A 40 11.91 1.47 23.16
C ARG A 40 11.84 2.51 22.06
N ALA A 41 12.79 2.40 21.14
CA ALA A 41 12.64 3.08 19.86
C ALA A 41 11.56 2.35 19.07
N LEU A 42 10.48 3.01 18.75
CA LEU A 42 9.45 2.46 17.86
C LEU A 42 9.93 2.66 16.43
N ASP A 43 10.50 1.59 15.87
CA ASP A 43 10.85 1.58 14.46
C ASP A 43 9.57 1.48 13.62
N LYS A 44 9.07 2.63 13.23
CA LYS A 44 7.99 2.69 12.26
C LYS A 44 8.56 2.36 10.88
N GLN A 45 7.94 1.42 10.19
CA GLN A 45 8.29 1.05 8.83
C GLN A 45 7.12 1.32 7.91
N VAL A 46 7.39 1.96 6.80
CA VAL A 46 6.44 2.07 5.69
C VAL A 46 6.65 0.86 4.80
N ARG A 47 5.59 0.09 4.58
CA ARG A 47 5.57 -1.07 3.69
C ARG A 47 4.82 -0.72 2.41
N ALA A 48 5.43 -1.03 1.27
CA ALA A 48 4.86 -0.77 -0.02
C ALA A 48 5.10 -1.95 -0.97
N ALA A 49 4.12 -2.24 -1.82
CA ALA A 49 4.33 -3.10 -2.96
C ALA A 49 5.11 -2.34 -4.03
N GLY A 50 5.96 -3.02 -4.76
CA GLY A 50 6.76 -2.40 -5.81
C GLY A 50 7.03 -3.35 -6.96
N ARG A 51 7.57 -2.80 -8.04
CA ARG A 51 7.99 -3.52 -9.23
C ARG A 51 9.42 -3.16 -9.58
N ILE A 52 10.18 -4.16 -10.01
CA ILE A 52 11.53 -3.94 -10.53
C ILE A 52 11.41 -3.34 -11.94
N GLU A 53 12.11 -2.25 -12.16
CA GLU A 53 12.19 -1.56 -13.44
C GLU A 53 13.65 -1.39 -13.88
N ILE A 54 13.83 -1.18 -15.17
CA ILE A 54 15.15 -0.89 -15.75
C ILE A 54 15.55 0.52 -15.31
N ASP A 55 16.81 0.71 -14.95
CA ASP A 55 17.37 2.06 -14.81
C ASP A 55 17.40 2.72 -16.18
N GLU A 56 16.52 3.69 -16.42
CA GLU A 56 16.37 4.39 -17.69
C GLU A 56 17.68 5.05 -18.16
N ARG A 57 18.52 5.48 -17.21
CA ARG A 57 19.84 6.07 -17.49
C ARG A 57 20.82 5.06 -18.12
N ARG A 58 20.51 3.76 -17.98
CA ARG A 58 21.32 2.63 -18.47
C ARG A 58 20.64 1.86 -19.60
N SER A 59 19.62 2.47 -20.20
CA SER A 59 18.93 1.94 -21.38
C SER A 59 19.40 2.69 -22.64
N PHE A 60 19.80 1.95 -23.64
CA PHE A 60 20.40 2.48 -24.86
C PHE A 60 19.65 1.97 -26.08
N ALA A 61 19.11 2.89 -26.85
CA ALA A 61 18.53 2.61 -28.16
C ALA A 61 19.62 2.66 -29.24
N ILE A 62 19.63 1.66 -30.10
CA ILE A 62 20.48 1.64 -31.29
C ILE A 62 19.60 1.96 -32.48
N SER A 63 19.71 3.21 -32.96
CA SER A 63 18.91 3.79 -34.04
C SER A 63 19.85 4.46 -35.06
N PRO A 64 20.03 3.86 -36.24
CA PRO A 64 20.87 4.49 -37.29
C PRO A 64 20.31 5.85 -37.72
N LYS A 65 21.20 6.80 -38.03
CA LYS A 65 20.82 8.16 -38.45
C LYS A 65 20.79 8.33 -39.98
N PHE A 66 20.77 7.21 -40.70
CA PHE A 66 20.69 7.16 -42.17
C PHE A 66 19.75 6.01 -42.57
N GLU A 67 19.32 6.02 -43.82
CA GLU A 67 18.47 4.97 -44.39
C GLU A 67 19.31 3.78 -44.85
N GLY A 68 18.75 2.56 -44.70
CA GLY A 68 19.45 1.37 -45.19
C GLY A 68 18.66 0.09 -45.02
N TYR A 69 19.35 -1.02 -45.23
CA TYR A 69 18.84 -2.38 -45.11
C TYR A 69 19.68 -3.17 -44.12
N VAL A 70 19.04 -4.01 -43.33
CA VAL A 70 19.70 -4.94 -42.43
C VAL A 70 20.15 -6.16 -43.23
N GLU A 71 21.47 -6.31 -43.44
CA GLU A 71 22.03 -7.43 -44.21
C GLU A 71 22.20 -8.68 -43.35
N ARG A 72 22.70 -8.54 -42.14
CA ARG A 72 22.98 -9.67 -41.24
C ARG A 72 22.71 -9.30 -39.80
N LEU A 73 22.17 -10.26 -39.05
CA LEU A 73 22.02 -10.20 -37.58
C LEU A 73 23.07 -11.08 -36.91
N HIS A 74 23.89 -10.52 -36.01
CA HIS A 74 24.81 -11.25 -35.15
C HIS A 74 24.15 -11.61 -33.82
N VAL A 75 23.26 -10.74 -33.34
CA VAL A 75 22.41 -10.94 -32.15
C VAL A 75 20.97 -10.99 -32.62
N ASN A 76 20.33 -12.14 -32.55
CA ASN A 76 19.00 -12.34 -33.16
C ASN A 76 17.89 -12.67 -32.15
N VAL A 77 18.16 -12.61 -30.85
CA VAL A 77 17.20 -12.99 -29.81
C VAL A 77 17.11 -11.90 -28.76
N THR A 78 15.87 -11.53 -28.38
CA THR A 78 15.59 -10.71 -27.19
C THR A 78 15.98 -11.48 -25.94
N GLY A 79 16.54 -10.82 -24.94
CA GLY A 79 17.08 -11.46 -23.73
C GLY A 79 18.52 -11.95 -23.87
N GLN A 80 19.13 -11.87 -25.06
CA GLN A 80 20.51 -12.27 -25.27
C GLN A 80 21.47 -11.27 -24.58
N PRO A 81 22.45 -11.76 -23.76
CA PRO A 81 23.48 -10.92 -23.22
C PRO A 81 24.46 -10.46 -24.32
N VAL A 82 24.89 -9.22 -24.22
CA VAL A 82 25.87 -8.63 -25.13
C VAL A 82 26.96 -7.88 -24.35
N ALA A 83 28.18 -7.95 -24.87
CA ALA A 83 29.31 -7.19 -24.34
C ALA A 83 29.44 -5.84 -25.07
N LYS A 84 30.04 -4.86 -24.40
CA LYS A 84 30.41 -3.59 -25.04
C LYS A 84 31.33 -3.84 -26.24
N GLY A 85 30.99 -3.26 -27.40
CA GLY A 85 31.73 -3.44 -28.65
C GLY A 85 31.36 -4.71 -29.41
N GLN A 86 30.53 -5.60 -28.87
CA GLN A 86 30.07 -6.80 -29.58
C GLN A 86 29.24 -6.42 -30.81
N PRO A 87 29.50 -7.05 -32.01
CA PRO A 87 28.66 -6.86 -33.19
C PRO A 87 27.18 -7.25 -32.89
N LEU A 88 26.26 -6.38 -33.29
CA LEU A 88 24.81 -6.62 -33.19
C LEU A 88 24.24 -6.97 -34.57
N PHE A 89 24.50 -6.15 -35.56
CA PHE A 89 24.01 -6.35 -36.91
C PHE A 89 24.88 -5.61 -37.92
N GLU A 90 24.73 -5.99 -39.19
CA GLU A 90 25.37 -5.34 -40.35
C GLU A 90 24.29 -4.69 -41.22
N VAL A 91 24.60 -3.50 -41.71
CA VAL A 91 23.70 -2.74 -42.59
C VAL A 91 24.36 -2.42 -43.93
N TYR A 92 23.52 -2.35 -44.93
CA TYR A 92 23.84 -1.78 -46.23
C TYR A 92 23.09 -0.46 -46.43
N SER A 93 23.76 0.57 -46.86
CA SER A 93 23.16 1.85 -47.24
C SER A 93 23.87 2.42 -48.46
N PRO A 94 23.11 2.70 -49.54
CA PRO A 94 23.70 3.37 -50.70
C PRO A 94 24.32 4.71 -50.38
N GLU A 95 23.64 5.50 -49.53
CA GLU A 95 24.12 6.82 -49.08
C GLU A 95 25.44 6.72 -48.31
N LEU A 96 25.53 5.75 -47.40
CA LEU A 96 26.73 5.51 -46.60
C LEU A 96 27.90 5.09 -47.48
N VAL A 97 27.67 4.24 -48.48
CA VAL A 97 28.70 3.85 -49.45
C VAL A 97 29.18 5.05 -50.25
N SER A 98 28.26 5.93 -50.70
CA SER A 98 28.61 7.17 -51.41
C SER A 98 29.43 8.12 -50.53
N ALA A 99 29.00 8.35 -49.27
CA ALA A 99 29.73 9.20 -48.34
C ALA A 99 31.15 8.67 -48.03
N GLN A 100 31.30 7.34 -47.91
CA GLN A 100 32.61 6.71 -47.70
C GLN A 100 33.53 6.96 -48.93
N ARG A 101 32.99 6.82 -50.16
CA ARG A 101 33.73 7.08 -51.39
C ARG A 101 34.15 8.56 -51.51
N GLU A 102 33.22 9.49 -51.24
CA GLU A 102 33.51 10.95 -51.25
C GLU A 102 34.68 11.26 -50.31
N TYR A 103 34.60 10.74 -49.03
CA TYR A 103 35.69 10.94 -48.06
C TYR A 103 37.02 10.36 -48.56
N THR A 104 37.00 9.13 -49.09
CA THR A 104 38.20 8.44 -49.54
C THR A 104 38.86 9.20 -50.71
N ILE A 105 38.07 9.66 -51.71
CA ILE A 105 38.57 10.44 -52.85
C ILE A 105 39.15 11.76 -52.37
N ALA A 106 38.45 12.46 -51.46
CA ALA A 106 38.92 13.75 -50.97
C ALA A 106 40.22 13.59 -50.12
N ALA A 107 40.29 12.56 -49.25
CA ALA A 107 41.49 12.29 -48.46
C ALA A 107 42.71 11.94 -49.33
N GLN A 108 42.50 11.07 -50.33
CA GLN A 108 43.55 10.76 -51.32
C GLN A 108 43.95 11.97 -52.15
N GLY A 109 42.99 12.84 -52.53
CA GLY A 109 43.23 14.08 -53.19
C GLY A 109 44.11 15.06 -52.41
N VAL A 110 43.90 15.18 -51.10
CA VAL A 110 44.73 15.96 -50.18
C VAL A 110 46.19 15.47 -50.22
N ASP A 111 46.37 14.14 -50.20
CA ASP A 111 47.71 13.53 -50.25
C ASP A 111 48.38 13.69 -51.59
N ALA A 112 47.63 13.56 -52.67
CA ALA A 112 48.17 13.75 -54.10
C ALA A 112 48.53 15.18 -54.37
N LEU A 113 47.88 16.17 -53.78
CA LEU A 113 48.10 17.58 -53.95
C LEU A 113 49.08 18.20 -52.96
N LYS A 114 49.91 17.42 -52.28
CA LYS A 114 50.92 17.93 -51.34
C LYS A 114 51.86 18.93 -51.90
N ASP A 115 52.20 18.73 -53.17
CA ASP A 115 53.15 19.56 -53.91
C ASP A 115 52.46 20.54 -54.88
N ALA A 116 51.13 20.59 -54.88
CA ALA A 116 50.36 21.50 -55.77
C ALA A 116 50.06 22.84 -55.06
N GLY A 117 49.52 23.80 -55.83
CA GLY A 117 49.18 25.11 -55.31
C GLY A 117 48.24 25.09 -54.12
N SER A 118 48.40 26.04 -53.22
CA SER A 118 47.70 26.07 -51.89
C SER A 118 46.17 26.08 -52.00
N GLU A 119 45.62 26.65 -53.06
CA GLU A 119 44.19 26.79 -53.28
C GLU A 119 43.48 25.43 -53.59
N ALA A 120 44.08 24.65 -54.53
CA ALA A 120 43.57 23.32 -54.88
C ALA A 120 43.62 22.35 -53.73
N ARG A 121 44.66 22.38 -52.89
CA ARG A 121 44.80 21.58 -51.66
C ARG A 121 43.79 22.00 -50.63
N SER A 122 43.58 23.31 -50.45
CA SER A 122 42.60 23.83 -49.50
C SER A 122 41.18 23.35 -49.85
N GLY A 123 40.77 23.36 -51.09
CA GLY A 123 39.48 22.90 -51.59
C GLY A 123 39.27 21.39 -51.30
N MET A 124 40.30 20.56 -51.56
CA MET A 124 40.23 19.11 -51.25
C MET A 124 40.20 18.83 -49.75
N GLN A 125 40.92 19.61 -48.97
CA GLN A 125 40.91 19.50 -47.54
C GLN A 125 39.52 19.82 -46.95
N GLN A 126 38.88 20.89 -47.43
CA GLN A 126 37.53 21.26 -47.04
C GLN A 126 36.48 20.21 -47.42
N LEU A 127 36.62 19.55 -48.57
CA LEU A 127 35.77 18.43 -48.99
C LEU A 127 35.96 17.22 -48.09
N ALA A 128 37.21 16.87 -47.76
CA ALA A 128 37.51 15.76 -46.84
C ALA A 128 36.94 16.00 -45.46
N GLU A 129 37.09 17.22 -44.91
CA GLU A 129 36.52 17.60 -43.62
C GLU A 129 34.98 17.52 -43.60
N SER A 130 34.33 18.03 -44.66
CA SER A 130 32.86 17.97 -44.79
C SER A 130 32.34 16.53 -44.87
N SER A 131 33.00 15.68 -45.68
CA SER A 131 32.63 14.26 -45.79
C SER A 131 32.88 13.51 -44.50
N LEU A 132 33.97 13.79 -43.79
CA LEU A 132 34.25 13.23 -42.46
C LEU A 132 33.20 13.64 -41.46
N LEU A 133 32.79 14.90 -41.42
CA LEU A 133 31.75 15.40 -40.55
C LEU A 133 30.41 14.69 -40.79
N ARG A 134 30.06 14.41 -42.05
CA ARG A 134 28.84 13.63 -42.40
C ARG A 134 28.90 12.24 -41.82
N LEU A 135 30.01 11.53 -41.95
CA LEU A 135 30.18 10.19 -41.36
C LEU A 135 30.05 10.21 -39.83
N ARG A 136 30.65 11.21 -39.17
CA ARG A 136 30.54 11.40 -37.73
C ARG A 136 29.09 11.68 -37.27
N ASN A 137 28.37 12.51 -38.03
CA ASN A 137 26.97 12.84 -37.76
C ASN A 137 26.06 11.59 -37.86
N TRP A 138 26.47 10.59 -38.63
CA TRP A 138 25.80 9.28 -38.72
C TRP A 138 26.26 8.27 -37.68
N ASP A 139 27.01 8.71 -36.66
CA ASP A 139 27.57 7.88 -35.59
C ASP A 139 28.48 6.75 -36.07
N ILE A 140 29.15 6.93 -37.20
CA ILE A 140 30.20 6.02 -37.65
C ILE A 140 31.38 6.13 -36.69
N SER A 141 31.79 5.00 -36.09
CA SER A 141 32.83 5.02 -35.06
C SER A 141 34.19 5.51 -35.63
N GLU A 142 34.96 6.20 -34.79
CA GLU A 142 36.31 6.65 -35.14
C GLU A 142 37.24 5.49 -35.56
N GLU A 143 37.01 4.29 -35.07
CA GLU A 143 37.68 3.07 -35.47
C GLU A 143 37.38 2.73 -36.92
N GLN A 144 36.11 2.80 -37.32
CA GLN A 144 35.65 2.53 -38.70
C GLN A 144 36.13 3.60 -39.65
N ILE A 145 36.09 4.86 -39.23
CA ILE A 145 36.62 5.99 -40.01
C ILE A 145 38.14 5.84 -40.25
N ARG A 146 38.91 5.50 -39.20
CA ARG A 146 40.34 5.27 -39.33
C ARG A 146 40.65 4.06 -40.22
N ALA A 147 39.86 3.00 -40.13
CA ALA A 147 39.99 1.83 -40.99
C ALA A 147 39.69 2.19 -42.45
N LEU A 148 38.69 3.05 -42.73
CA LEU A 148 38.38 3.55 -44.04
C LEU A 148 39.53 4.41 -44.58
N ALA A 149 40.05 5.36 -43.83
CA ALA A 149 41.19 6.21 -44.22
C ALA A 149 42.44 5.37 -44.53
N LYS A 150 42.70 4.32 -43.75
CA LYS A 150 43.86 3.43 -43.95
C LYS A 150 43.71 2.54 -45.16
N SER A 151 42.52 1.96 -45.38
CA SER A 151 42.27 1.01 -46.48
C SER A 151 42.10 1.71 -47.84
N GLY A 152 41.60 2.95 -47.82
CA GLY A 152 41.24 3.67 -49.06
C GLY A 152 40.07 3.06 -49.83
N ALA A 153 39.39 2.06 -49.26
CA ALA A 153 38.31 1.35 -49.93
C ALA A 153 37.02 1.40 -49.11
N SER A 154 35.93 1.86 -49.78
CA SER A 154 34.61 1.84 -49.17
C SER A 154 34.11 0.43 -48.87
N LYS A 155 33.56 0.18 -47.72
CA LYS A 155 32.91 -1.07 -47.35
C LYS A 155 31.44 -1.04 -47.74
N ARG A 156 30.95 -2.13 -48.37
CA ARG A 156 29.53 -2.27 -48.71
C ARG A 156 28.66 -2.30 -47.45
N THR A 157 29.09 -3.07 -46.44
CA THR A 157 28.35 -3.23 -45.20
C THR A 157 29.09 -2.59 -44.03
N LEU A 158 28.34 -2.07 -43.10
CA LEU A 158 28.82 -1.50 -41.85
C LEU A 158 28.26 -2.26 -40.68
N THR A 159 29.12 -2.58 -39.68
CA THR A 159 28.73 -3.28 -38.48
C THR A 159 28.37 -2.31 -37.37
N PHE A 160 27.17 -2.41 -36.87
CA PHE A 160 26.75 -1.76 -35.61
C PHE A 160 27.11 -2.62 -34.41
N ARG A 161 27.65 -1.96 -33.40
CA ARG A 161 28.13 -2.62 -32.17
C ARG A 161 27.38 -2.12 -30.95
N SER A 162 27.30 -2.95 -29.93
CA SER A 162 26.71 -2.54 -28.66
C SER A 162 27.56 -1.45 -27.98
N PRO A 163 26.96 -0.32 -27.57
CA PRO A 163 27.66 0.74 -26.85
C PRO A 163 28.00 0.34 -25.39
N VAL A 164 27.29 -0.63 -24.85
CA VAL A 164 27.40 -1.09 -23.45
C VAL A 164 27.38 -2.61 -23.34
N SER A 165 27.83 -3.12 -22.21
CA SER A 165 27.55 -4.49 -21.79
C SER A 165 26.19 -4.55 -21.13
N GLY A 166 25.33 -5.49 -21.52
CA GLY A 166 23.98 -5.59 -20.99
C GLY A 166 23.17 -6.71 -21.64
N VAL A 167 21.88 -6.56 -21.65
CA VAL A 167 20.93 -7.50 -22.24
C VAL A 167 20.08 -6.80 -23.28
N VAL A 168 19.81 -7.45 -24.39
CA VAL A 168 18.88 -6.95 -25.42
C VAL A 168 17.46 -7.02 -24.85
N THR A 169 16.87 -5.86 -24.58
CA THR A 169 15.49 -5.76 -24.06
C THR A 169 14.46 -5.75 -25.18
N GLU A 170 14.82 -5.16 -26.32
CA GLU A 170 13.97 -5.15 -27.50
C GLU A 170 14.80 -5.31 -28.77
N LYS A 171 14.30 -6.10 -29.70
CA LYS A 171 14.88 -6.30 -31.05
C LYS A 171 13.78 -6.17 -32.10
N LYS A 172 13.79 -5.07 -32.84
CA LYS A 172 12.89 -4.82 -33.99
C LYS A 172 13.54 -5.18 -35.32
N ALA A 173 14.88 -5.24 -35.36
CA ALA A 173 15.61 -5.56 -36.57
C ALA A 173 15.27 -6.97 -37.09
N LEU A 174 14.93 -7.08 -38.37
CA LEU A 174 14.78 -8.30 -39.12
C LEU A 174 15.76 -8.33 -40.28
N GLN A 175 16.32 -9.49 -40.58
CA GLN A 175 17.24 -9.60 -41.73
C GLN A 175 16.49 -9.29 -43.03
N GLY A 176 17.06 -8.44 -43.87
CA GLY A 176 16.46 -7.98 -45.13
C GLY A 176 15.52 -6.77 -44.98
N MET A 177 15.14 -6.37 -43.73
CA MET A 177 14.26 -5.22 -43.56
C MET A 177 14.95 -3.90 -43.95
N ARG A 178 14.18 -2.97 -44.51
CA ARG A 178 14.56 -1.57 -44.68
C ARG A 178 14.29 -0.83 -43.39
N PHE A 179 15.17 0.10 -43.03
CA PHE A 179 14.97 0.99 -41.88
C PHE A 179 15.17 2.45 -42.36
N MET A 180 14.50 3.34 -41.64
CA MET A 180 14.58 4.79 -41.82
C MET A 180 15.44 5.44 -40.71
N PRO A 181 15.96 6.67 -40.95
CA PRO A 181 16.66 7.41 -39.89
C PRO A 181 15.80 7.54 -38.62
N GLY A 182 16.33 7.14 -37.47
CA GLY A 182 15.63 7.21 -36.20
C GLY A 182 14.87 5.93 -35.79
N ASP A 183 14.71 4.96 -36.67
CA ASP A 183 14.11 3.67 -36.31
C ASP A 183 14.97 2.97 -35.26
N THR A 184 14.37 2.63 -34.11
CA THR A 184 15.03 1.85 -33.08
C THR A 184 15.09 0.38 -33.49
N LEU A 185 16.28 -0.09 -33.87
CA LEU A 185 16.50 -1.49 -34.25
C LEU A 185 16.76 -2.41 -33.09
N TYR A 186 17.48 -1.93 -32.07
CA TYR A 186 17.75 -2.65 -30.83
C TYR A 186 17.62 -1.73 -29.64
N GLN A 187 17.23 -2.30 -28.50
CA GLN A 187 17.36 -1.67 -27.22
C GLN A 187 18.18 -2.58 -26.30
N VAL A 188 19.20 -2.03 -25.67
CA VAL A 188 20.11 -2.73 -24.77
C VAL A 188 20.09 -2.05 -23.43
N ALA A 189 19.89 -2.81 -22.36
CA ALA A 189 19.93 -2.29 -21.00
C ALA A 189 21.04 -2.95 -20.19
N ASP A 190 21.78 -2.14 -19.45
CA ASP A 190 22.70 -2.60 -18.43
C ASP A 190 21.92 -2.85 -17.12
N LEU A 191 21.77 -4.12 -16.79
CA LEU A 191 21.02 -4.57 -15.60
C LEU A 191 21.90 -4.72 -14.36
N SER A 192 23.11 -4.17 -14.32
CA SER A 192 23.97 -4.20 -13.12
C SER A 192 23.42 -3.37 -11.96
N SER A 193 22.53 -2.43 -12.24
CA SER A 193 21.69 -1.70 -11.29
C SER A 193 20.27 -1.67 -11.82
N VAL A 194 19.29 -1.77 -10.93
CA VAL A 194 17.87 -1.72 -11.25
C VAL A 194 17.14 -0.78 -10.29
N TRP A 195 15.98 -0.33 -10.69
CA TRP A 195 15.10 0.42 -9.83
C TRP A 195 14.00 -0.48 -9.30
N VAL A 196 13.55 -0.21 -8.10
CA VAL A 196 12.24 -0.65 -7.61
C VAL A 196 11.37 0.58 -7.47
N VAL A 197 10.28 0.61 -8.20
CA VAL A 197 9.25 1.62 -8.04
C VAL A 197 8.20 1.05 -7.10
N ALA A 198 8.13 1.62 -5.90
CA ALA A 198 7.25 1.18 -4.82
C ALA A 198 6.08 2.15 -4.66
N ASP A 199 4.87 1.62 -4.56
CA ASP A 199 3.63 2.38 -4.42
C ASP A 199 3.32 2.63 -2.94
N VAL A 200 3.73 3.79 -2.43
CA VAL A 200 3.54 4.20 -1.04
C VAL A 200 2.20 4.91 -0.88
N PHE A 201 1.41 4.53 0.12
CA PHE A 201 0.12 5.18 0.39
C PHE A 201 0.27 6.65 0.78
N GLU A 202 -0.69 7.48 0.38
CA GLU A 202 -0.75 8.92 0.64
C GLU A 202 -0.53 9.27 2.11
N GLN A 203 -1.11 8.50 3.03
CA GLN A 203 -1.00 8.70 4.47
C GLN A 203 0.43 8.52 5.02
N ASP A 204 1.28 7.74 4.33
CA ASP A 204 2.61 7.37 4.78
C ASP A 204 3.73 8.16 4.07
N ILE A 205 3.42 8.78 2.92
CA ILE A 205 4.42 9.42 2.06
C ILE A 205 5.20 10.55 2.76
N ALA A 206 4.54 11.30 3.65
CA ALA A 206 5.18 12.37 4.41
C ALA A 206 6.35 11.90 5.29
N GLN A 207 6.42 10.61 5.59
CA GLN A 207 7.45 9.99 6.41
C GLN A 207 8.62 9.46 5.59
N VAL A 208 8.42 9.20 4.28
CA VAL A 208 9.44 8.68 3.37
C VAL A 208 10.34 9.82 2.90
N ARG A 209 11.65 9.67 3.09
CA ARG A 209 12.64 10.68 2.70
C ARG A 209 13.63 10.11 1.69
N THR A 210 14.04 10.94 0.74
CA THR A 210 15.17 10.62 -0.15
C THR A 210 16.44 10.38 0.66
N GLY A 211 17.24 9.38 0.25
CA GLY A 211 18.43 8.95 0.97
C GLY A 211 18.18 7.86 2.01
N ALA A 212 16.93 7.57 2.39
CA ALA A 212 16.62 6.48 3.31
C ALA A 212 17.04 5.12 2.71
N VAL A 213 17.53 4.24 3.58
CA VAL A 213 17.84 2.86 3.19
C VAL A 213 16.56 2.04 3.26
N ALA A 214 16.18 1.42 2.16
CA ALA A 214 15.03 0.56 2.05
C ALA A 214 15.47 -0.91 2.00
N LYS A 215 14.74 -1.77 2.69
CA LYS A 215 14.88 -3.23 2.58
C LYS A 215 13.88 -3.73 1.55
N VAL A 216 14.38 -4.49 0.59
CA VAL A 216 13.57 -5.01 -0.52
C VAL A 216 13.57 -6.53 -0.47
N ARG A 217 12.41 -7.12 -0.38
CA ARG A 217 12.18 -8.56 -0.43
C ARG A 217 11.53 -8.93 -1.75
N ILE A 218 11.97 -10.00 -2.37
CA ILE A 218 11.47 -10.47 -3.65
C ILE A 218 11.02 -11.90 -3.50
N ASN A 219 9.79 -12.19 -3.88
CA ASN A 219 9.19 -13.52 -3.70
C ASN A 219 9.98 -14.65 -4.36
N ALA A 220 10.68 -14.35 -5.46
CA ALA A 220 11.55 -15.34 -6.12
C ALA A 220 12.81 -15.69 -5.30
N TYR A 221 13.16 -14.90 -4.29
CA TYR A 221 14.34 -15.09 -3.45
C TYR A 221 13.97 -14.83 -1.98
N PRO A 222 13.16 -15.69 -1.34
CA PRO A 222 12.61 -15.43 0.00
C PRO A 222 13.69 -15.30 1.08
N ASP A 223 14.81 -15.99 0.92
CA ASP A 223 15.92 -15.97 1.88
C ASP A 223 16.86 -14.77 1.72
N LYS A 224 16.63 -13.90 0.73
CA LYS A 224 17.49 -12.75 0.45
C LYS A 224 16.75 -11.44 0.70
N VAL A 225 17.39 -10.57 1.46
CA VAL A 225 16.99 -9.18 1.61
C VAL A 225 17.96 -8.33 0.83
N PHE A 226 17.46 -7.55 -0.11
CA PHE A 226 18.24 -6.60 -0.87
C PHE A 226 18.14 -5.23 -0.21
N GLU A 227 19.24 -4.54 -0.08
CA GLU A 227 19.27 -3.18 0.45
C GLU A 227 19.39 -2.20 -0.71
N GLY A 228 18.53 -1.21 -0.72
CA GLY A 228 18.51 -0.14 -1.69
C GLY A 228 18.38 1.21 -1.03
N ARG A 229 18.54 2.26 -1.81
CA ARG A 229 18.39 3.64 -1.34
C ARG A 229 17.25 4.31 -2.06
N VAL A 230 16.38 4.99 -1.30
CA VAL A 230 15.34 5.87 -1.86
C VAL A 230 16.03 7.03 -2.58
N THR A 231 15.92 7.07 -3.91
CA THR A 231 16.54 8.12 -4.74
C THR A 231 15.58 9.19 -5.18
N TYR A 232 14.28 8.86 -5.29
CA TYR A 232 13.29 9.80 -5.76
C TYR A 232 11.90 9.48 -5.23
N VAL A 233 11.14 10.53 -4.89
CA VAL A 233 9.71 10.46 -4.58
C VAL A 233 9.01 11.21 -5.70
N TYR A 234 8.13 10.54 -6.43
CA TYR A 234 7.44 11.16 -7.57
C TYR A 234 6.47 12.24 -7.08
N PRO A 235 6.33 13.35 -7.81
CA PRO A 235 5.45 14.45 -7.41
C PRO A 235 3.98 14.20 -7.77
N THR A 236 3.66 13.04 -8.35
CA THR A 236 2.33 12.69 -8.83
C THR A 236 1.74 11.58 -7.98
N LEU A 237 0.45 11.73 -7.62
CA LEU A 237 -0.35 10.73 -6.95
C LEU A 237 -1.13 9.93 -8.00
N ASN A 238 -1.15 8.61 -7.88
CA ASN A 238 -2.10 7.77 -8.60
C ASN A 238 -3.46 7.85 -7.89
N ALA A 239 -4.45 8.47 -8.57
CA ALA A 239 -5.76 8.73 -7.98
C ALA A 239 -6.58 7.43 -7.74
N GLU A 240 -6.35 6.38 -8.51
CA GLU A 240 -7.08 5.11 -8.40
C GLU A 240 -6.64 4.32 -7.16
N THR A 241 -5.32 4.24 -6.93
CA THR A 241 -4.74 3.48 -5.83
C THR A 241 -4.44 4.33 -4.60
N ARG A 242 -4.52 5.66 -4.72
CA ARG A 242 -4.11 6.65 -3.71
C ARG A 242 -2.68 6.42 -3.21
N THR A 243 -1.78 6.12 -4.15
CA THR A 243 -0.37 5.88 -3.87
C THR A 243 0.52 6.87 -4.61
N VAL A 244 1.67 7.14 -4.02
CA VAL A 244 2.75 7.92 -4.62
C VAL A 244 3.88 6.96 -4.94
N PRO A 245 4.35 6.88 -6.20
CA PRO A 245 5.49 6.07 -6.54
C PRO A 245 6.77 6.58 -5.86
N VAL A 246 7.56 5.67 -5.34
CA VAL A 246 8.86 5.96 -4.71
C VAL A 246 9.91 5.08 -5.37
N ARG A 247 10.96 5.70 -5.90
CA ARG A 247 12.05 4.98 -6.56
C ARG A 247 13.15 4.63 -5.59
N VAL A 248 13.45 3.35 -5.52
CA VAL A 248 14.56 2.77 -4.77
C VAL A 248 15.58 2.20 -5.75
N GLU A 249 16.82 2.63 -5.67
CA GLU A 249 17.92 2.13 -6.50
C GLU A 249 18.60 0.95 -5.80
N LEU A 250 18.77 -0.17 -6.53
CA LEU A 250 19.42 -1.38 -6.05
C LEU A 250 20.58 -1.77 -6.96
N ALA A 251 21.67 -2.18 -6.36
CA ALA A 251 22.72 -2.91 -7.06
C ALA A 251 22.24 -4.32 -7.41
N ASN A 252 22.52 -4.79 -8.60
CA ASN A 252 22.10 -6.10 -9.10
C ASN A 252 23.28 -6.95 -9.57
N PRO A 253 24.21 -7.33 -8.67
CA PRO A 253 25.32 -8.18 -9.01
C PRO A 253 24.81 -9.55 -9.48
N GLY A 254 25.38 -10.04 -10.58
CA GLY A 254 24.95 -11.31 -11.18
C GLY A 254 23.59 -11.27 -11.86
N GLN A 255 22.96 -10.10 -12.01
CA GLN A 255 21.70 -9.89 -12.75
C GLN A 255 20.55 -10.80 -12.26
N LEU A 256 20.48 -11.03 -10.94
CA LEU A 256 19.45 -11.86 -10.31
C LEU A 256 18.07 -11.20 -10.42
N LEU A 257 18.05 -9.88 -10.22
CA LEU A 257 16.83 -9.08 -10.26
C LEU A 257 16.48 -8.80 -11.73
N LYS A 258 15.30 -9.26 -12.15
CA LYS A 258 14.83 -9.07 -13.52
C LYS A 258 13.72 -8.02 -13.53
N PRO A 259 13.66 -7.16 -14.55
CA PRO A 259 12.55 -6.24 -14.75
C PRO A 259 11.20 -6.95 -14.70
N ALA A 260 10.18 -6.26 -14.22
CA ALA A 260 8.82 -6.73 -13.98
C ALA A 260 8.64 -7.71 -12.78
N MET A 261 9.69 -8.09 -12.05
CA MET A 261 9.52 -8.82 -10.79
C MET A 261 8.83 -7.95 -9.74
N PHE A 262 7.94 -8.58 -8.97
CA PHE A 262 7.31 -7.93 -7.81
C PHE A 262 8.26 -7.94 -6.60
N ALA A 263 8.20 -6.86 -5.85
CA ALA A 263 9.00 -6.63 -4.65
C ALA A 263 8.13 -6.08 -3.51
N GLN A 264 8.45 -6.44 -2.29
CA GLN A 264 8.01 -5.77 -1.08
C GLN A 264 9.12 -4.83 -0.61
N VAL A 265 8.79 -3.57 -0.42
CA VAL A 265 9.71 -2.52 0.01
C VAL A 265 9.36 -2.11 1.44
N GLU A 266 10.32 -2.17 2.34
CA GLU A 266 10.22 -1.72 3.72
C GLU A 266 11.17 -0.54 3.91
N VAL A 267 10.60 0.64 4.12
CA VAL A 267 11.38 1.86 4.39
C VAL A 267 11.27 2.18 5.87
N PRO A 268 12.36 2.11 6.64
CA PRO A 268 12.35 2.58 8.02
C PRO A 268 12.15 4.10 8.01
N VAL A 269 11.06 4.53 8.62
CA VAL A 269 10.75 5.94 8.80
C VAL A 269 11.03 6.26 10.26
N GLY A 270 11.98 7.15 10.50
CA GLY A 270 12.57 7.41 11.82
C GLY A 270 11.55 7.46 12.94
N GLY A 271 11.79 6.64 13.97
CA GLY A 271 11.02 6.66 15.21
C GLY A 271 11.22 7.98 15.96
N LYS A 272 10.18 8.45 16.61
CA LYS A 272 10.32 9.36 17.73
C LYS A 272 11.25 8.65 18.72
N GLY A 273 12.31 9.22 19.20
CA GLY A 273 13.28 8.63 20.12
C GLY A 273 12.77 7.50 21.02
N GLN A 274 13.34 7.26 22.16
CA GLN A 274 12.81 6.27 23.10
C GLN A 274 11.46 6.74 23.65
N VAL A 275 10.41 5.96 23.38
CA VAL A 275 9.03 6.19 23.84
C VAL A 275 8.61 5.04 24.77
N VAL A 276 7.71 5.32 25.71
CA VAL A 276 7.13 4.26 26.55
C VAL A 276 6.27 3.35 25.69
N THR A 277 6.56 2.07 25.71
CA THR A 277 5.83 1.08 24.91
C THR A 277 5.29 -0.03 25.78
N VAL A 278 4.14 -0.55 25.40
CA VAL A 278 3.54 -1.75 25.96
C VAL A 278 3.29 -2.77 24.85
N PRO A 279 3.31 -4.08 25.14
CA PRO A 279 2.87 -5.06 24.16
C PRO A 279 1.46 -4.77 23.66
N ALA A 280 1.19 -5.00 22.37
CA ALA A 280 -0.13 -4.76 21.79
C ALA A 280 -1.23 -5.57 22.51
N SER A 281 -0.88 -6.75 23.02
CA SER A 281 -1.78 -7.60 23.81
C SER A 281 -2.17 -7.04 25.19
N ALA A 282 -1.45 -6.02 25.70
CA ALA A 282 -1.77 -5.39 26.97
C ALA A 282 -2.91 -4.36 26.85
N VAL A 283 -3.16 -3.86 25.65
CA VAL A 283 -4.17 -2.83 25.41
C VAL A 283 -5.55 -3.47 25.23
N ILE A 284 -6.52 -3.01 26.00
CA ILE A 284 -7.94 -3.33 25.83
C ILE A 284 -8.59 -2.12 25.17
N ASP A 285 -9.09 -2.30 23.95
CA ASP A 285 -9.82 -1.27 23.23
C ASP A 285 -11.30 -1.67 23.13
N SER A 286 -12.17 -0.88 23.78
CA SER A 286 -13.62 -1.08 23.76
C SER A 286 -14.32 -0.25 22.67
N GLY A 287 -13.56 0.44 21.81
CA GLY A 287 -14.07 1.40 20.81
C GLY A 287 -14.35 2.79 21.37
N THR A 288 -14.70 2.88 22.66
CA THR A 288 -14.95 4.17 23.37
C THR A 288 -13.85 4.51 24.39
N ARG A 289 -13.16 3.49 24.90
CA ARG A 289 -12.08 3.63 25.90
C ARG A 289 -10.92 2.71 25.55
N GLN A 290 -9.72 3.21 25.72
CA GLN A 290 -8.49 2.42 25.63
C GLN A 290 -7.87 2.35 27.01
N ILE A 291 -7.74 1.14 27.54
CA ILE A 291 -7.26 0.89 28.90
C ILE A 291 -6.13 -0.13 28.91
N VAL A 292 -5.28 -0.01 29.92
CA VAL A 292 -4.26 -0.98 30.28
C VAL A 292 -4.42 -1.35 31.74
N LEU A 293 -4.26 -2.63 32.08
CA LEU A 293 -4.28 -3.09 33.46
C LEU A 293 -2.88 -3.06 34.05
N ILE A 294 -2.65 -2.20 35.04
CA ILE A 294 -1.39 -2.11 35.77
C ILE A 294 -1.42 -3.14 36.91
N ALA A 295 -0.37 -3.94 37.02
CA ALA A 295 -0.20 -4.92 38.07
C ALA A 295 0.66 -4.36 39.22
N HIS A 296 0.05 -4.18 40.39
CA HIS A 296 0.73 -3.71 41.62
C HIS A 296 1.29 -4.85 42.48
N GLY A 297 1.16 -6.12 42.04
CA GLY A 297 1.53 -7.30 42.79
C GLY A 297 0.39 -7.79 43.71
N GLU A 298 0.57 -8.97 44.34
CA GLU A 298 -0.40 -9.59 45.27
C GLU A 298 -1.84 -9.71 44.74
N GLY A 299 -2.00 -9.86 43.40
CA GLY A 299 -3.30 -9.95 42.76
C GLY A 299 -4.05 -8.61 42.65
N ARG A 300 -3.39 -7.48 42.84
CA ARG A 300 -3.97 -6.14 42.66
C ARG A 300 -3.74 -5.62 41.29
N PHE A 301 -4.81 -5.23 40.60
CA PHE A 301 -4.80 -4.68 39.26
C PHE A 301 -5.54 -3.35 39.19
N GLU A 302 -5.00 -2.39 38.48
CA GLU A 302 -5.59 -1.04 38.29
C GLU A 302 -5.89 -0.86 36.82
N PRO A 303 -7.16 -0.74 36.42
CA PRO A 303 -7.51 -0.31 35.06
C PRO A 303 -7.19 1.18 34.91
N ARG A 304 -6.37 1.52 33.94
CA ARG A 304 -5.95 2.89 33.67
C ARG A 304 -6.20 3.26 32.22
N ASP A 305 -6.88 4.40 32.01
CA ASP A 305 -7.08 4.95 30.68
C ASP A 305 -5.73 5.38 30.08
N VAL A 306 -5.53 5.07 28.81
CA VAL A 306 -4.28 5.36 28.09
C VAL A 306 -4.55 6.12 26.81
N LYS A 307 -3.62 7.00 26.47
CA LYS A 307 -3.56 7.61 25.13
C LYS A 307 -2.49 6.90 24.33
N LEU A 308 -2.92 6.24 23.28
CA LEU A 308 -2.02 5.49 22.40
C LEU A 308 -1.41 6.39 21.33
N GLY A 309 -0.20 6.06 20.90
CA GLY A 309 0.55 6.75 19.86
C GLY A 309 0.86 5.82 18.67
N GLY A 310 2.13 5.76 18.29
CA GLY A 310 2.60 4.92 17.18
C GLY A 310 2.45 3.43 17.48
N HIS A 311 2.19 2.63 16.43
CA HIS A 311 2.11 1.17 16.51
C HIS A 311 3.31 0.54 15.80
N SER A 312 3.89 -0.50 16.41
CA SER A 312 4.77 -1.45 15.74
C SER A 312 4.09 -2.83 15.69
N GLU A 313 4.72 -3.84 15.10
CA GLU A 313 4.13 -5.19 14.99
C GLU A 313 3.74 -5.81 16.34
N SER A 314 4.52 -5.55 17.38
CA SER A 314 4.35 -6.21 18.68
C SER A 314 4.08 -5.24 19.83
N HIS A 315 4.35 -3.95 19.66
CA HIS A 315 4.27 -2.95 20.72
C HIS A 315 3.55 -1.70 20.26
N ILE A 316 2.92 -1.01 21.22
CA ILE A 316 2.18 0.24 21.01
C ILE A 316 2.81 1.30 21.90
N GLU A 317 3.03 2.50 21.33
CA GLU A 317 3.45 3.69 22.08
C GLU A 317 2.32 4.12 23.02
N VAL A 318 2.65 4.38 24.28
CA VAL A 318 1.74 5.00 25.23
C VAL A 318 2.23 6.42 25.49
N MET A 319 1.45 7.39 25.01
CA MET A 319 1.77 8.81 25.19
C MET A 319 1.42 9.31 26.58
N ASP A 320 0.38 8.74 27.19
CA ASP A 320 -0.10 9.08 28.54
C ASP A 320 -0.78 7.90 29.19
N GLY A 321 -0.67 7.78 30.51
CA GLY A 321 -1.33 6.76 31.32
C GLY A 321 -0.41 5.65 31.85
N VAL A 322 0.75 5.37 31.26
CA VAL A 322 1.70 4.34 31.75
C VAL A 322 3.11 4.91 31.80
N LYS A 323 3.85 4.60 32.86
CA LYS A 323 5.25 4.97 33.05
C LYS A 323 6.18 3.79 32.73
N ALA A 324 7.38 4.12 32.27
CA ALA A 324 8.42 3.09 32.10
C ALA A 324 8.69 2.36 33.43
N GLY A 325 8.75 1.02 33.36
CA GLY A 325 8.95 0.15 34.51
C GLY A 325 7.66 -0.35 35.18
N GLU A 326 6.49 0.23 34.89
CA GLU A 326 5.22 -0.30 35.39
C GLU A 326 4.91 -1.66 34.72
N LYS A 327 4.41 -2.61 35.49
CA LYS A 327 4.04 -3.93 34.96
C LYS A 327 2.62 -3.89 34.42
N VAL A 328 2.45 -4.24 33.14
CA VAL A 328 1.16 -4.32 32.45
C VAL A 328 0.75 -5.76 32.23
N VAL A 329 -0.53 -6.05 32.30
CA VAL A 329 -1.09 -7.39 32.04
C VAL A 329 -1.13 -7.62 30.54
N VAL A 330 -0.53 -8.71 30.07
CA VAL A 330 -0.45 -9.06 28.64
C VAL A 330 -1.30 -10.29 28.26
N ALA A 331 -1.79 -11.03 29.26
CA ALA A 331 -2.66 -12.17 29.06
C ALA A 331 -3.75 -12.21 30.13
N ALA A 332 -4.94 -12.67 29.75
CA ALA A 332 -6.16 -12.71 30.58
C ALA A 332 -6.71 -11.33 31.01
N ASN A 333 -6.25 -10.26 30.38
CA ASN A 333 -6.65 -8.88 30.65
C ASN A 333 -8.17 -8.67 30.52
N PHE A 334 -8.79 -9.22 29.47
CA PHE A 334 -10.24 -9.14 29.27
C PHE A 334 -11.07 -9.77 30.40
N LEU A 335 -10.60 -10.90 30.96
CA LEU A 335 -11.28 -11.57 32.09
C LEU A 335 -11.21 -10.73 33.37
N ILE A 336 -10.09 -10.03 33.59
CA ILE A 336 -9.91 -9.14 34.74
C ILE A 336 -10.77 -7.89 34.57
N ASP A 337 -10.84 -7.33 33.36
CA ASP A 337 -11.69 -6.17 33.08
C ASP A 337 -13.18 -6.50 33.26
N ALA A 338 -13.63 -7.65 32.76
CA ALA A 338 -15.00 -8.10 32.92
C ALA A 338 -15.37 -8.27 34.39
N GLU A 339 -14.48 -8.83 35.25
CA GLU A 339 -14.69 -8.95 36.70
C GLU A 339 -14.69 -7.57 37.40
N SER A 340 -13.90 -6.63 36.89
CA SER A 340 -13.89 -5.22 37.30
C SER A 340 -15.24 -4.55 37.10
N ASN A 341 -15.73 -4.63 35.89
CA ASN A 341 -16.99 -4.03 35.51
C ASN A 341 -18.17 -4.64 36.27
N LEU A 342 -18.12 -5.95 36.51
CA LEU A 342 -19.14 -6.64 37.32
C LEU A 342 -19.11 -6.17 38.79
N LYS A 343 -17.93 -6.04 39.40
CA LYS A 343 -17.80 -5.54 40.77
C LYS A 343 -18.24 -4.08 40.91
N ALA A 344 -17.93 -3.23 39.95
CA ALA A 344 -18.38 -1.85 39.92
C ALA A 344 -19.92 -1.75 39.82
N ALA A 345 -20.53 -2.58 38.97
CA ALA A 345 -21.98 -2.66 38.85
C ALA A 345 -22.66 -3.14 40.12
N VAL A 346 -22.11 -4.16 40.78
CA VAL A 346 -22.67 -4.72 42.06
C VAL A 346 -22.41 -3.80 43.23
N GLY A 347 -21.26 -3.09 43.30
CA GLY A 347 -20.92 -2.12 44.34
C GLY A 347 -21.80 -0.86 44.32
N GLY A 348 -22.30 -0.49 43.14
CA GLY A 348 -23.25 0.63 42.98
C GLY A 348 -24.64 0.40 43.55
N PHE A 349 -25.03 -0.86 43.83
CA PHE A 349 -26.33 -1.21 44.43
C PHE A 349 -26.32 -1.26 45.97
N GLY A 350 -25.15 -1.06 46.62
CA GLY A 350 -24.97 -1.26 48.07
C GLY A 350 -25.14 -0.02 48.96
N HIS A 351 -25.38 1.18 48.42
CA HIS A 351 -25.48 2.42 49.23
C HIS A 351 -26.75 3.23 48.95
N SER A 352 -27.91 2.63 49.19
CA SER A 352 -29.15 3.40 49.40
C SER A 352 -30.05 2.68 50.40
N GLY A 353 -29.72 2.86 51.69
CA GLY A 353 -30.54 2.50 52.81
C GLY A 353 -30.57 3.64 53.82
N HIS A 354 -31.62 4.37 53.86
CA HIS A 354 -32.43 4.93 54.93
C HIS A 354 -32.98 6.35 54.70
N GLY A 355 -34.30 6.38 54.61
CA GLY A 355 -35.03 7.55 55.12
C GLY A 355 -36.13 8.07 54.20
N GLY A 356 -37.40 7.66 54.42
CA GLY A 356 -38.58 8.45 54.14
C GLY A 356 -39.57 7.93 53.09
N ALA A 357 -40.56 7.17 53.50
CA ALA A 357 -41.83 7.05 52.77
C ALA A 357 -42.80 8.15 53.20
N PRO A 358 -43.96 8.42 52.55
CA PRO A 358 -44.65 7.75 51.47
C PRO A 358 -45.29 8.66 50.40
N LYS A 359 -45.68 8.16 49.26
CA LYS A 359 -47.04 8.12 48.70
C LYS A 359 -47.07 7.78 47.20
N SER A 360 -47.78 6.70 46.98
CA SER A 360 -48.63 6.32 45.83
C SER A 360 -48.58 7.10 44.53
N GLY A 361 -48.25 6.37 43.46
CA GLY A 361 -48.54 6.69 42.06
C GLY A 361 -48.17 5.47 41.22
N LYS A 362 -49.19 4.70 40.82
CA LYS A 362 -49.07 3.63 39.84
C LYS A 362 -48.62 4.24 38.51
N ASP A 363 -47.60 3.69 37.95
CA ASP A 363 -47.51 3.53 36.49
C ASP A 363 -46.49 2.44 36.19
N ASP A 364 -46.98 1.50 35.38
CA ASP A 364 -46.25 0.34 34.88
C ASP A 364 -45.12 0.76 33.96
N GLU A 365 -43.86 0.54 34.34
CA GLU A 365 -42.72 0.71 33.42
C GLU A 365 -41.89 -0.59 33.35
N LYS A 366 -41.97 -1.17 32.19
CA LYS A 366 -41.27 -2.36 31.67
C LYS A 366 -39.76 -2.14 31.71
N PRO A 367 -38.93 -3.17 31.94
CA PRO A 367 -37.48 -3.02 32.07
C PRO A 367 -36.83 -2.53 30.78
N ALA A 368 -35.98 -1.53 30.90
CA ALA A 368 -35.19 -0.96 29.81
C ALA A 368 -34.18 -1.99 29.29
N ALA A 369 -34.25 -2.22 27.98
CA ALA A 369 -33.30 -2.98 27.18
C ALA A 369 -31.97 -2.24 27.03
N ALA A 370 -30.90 -3.01 26.86
CA ALA A 370 -29.53 -2.55 26.55
C ALA A 370 -29.49 -1.66 25.29
N PRO A 371 -28.47 -0.79 25.14
CA PRO A 371 -28.39 0.13 24.01
C PRO A 371 -28.26 -0.63 22.70
N GLN A 372 -29.32 -0.55 21.89
CA GLN A 372 -29.35 -1.10 20.54
C GLN A 372 -28.55 -0.17 19.63
N ALA A 373 -27.72 -0.77 18.77
CA ALA A 373 -27.15 -0.07 17.63
C ALA A 373 -28.26 0.65 16.86
N ALA A 374 -28.02 1.89 16.43
CA ALA A 374 -29.00 2.71 15.73
C ALA A 374 -29.49 1.97 14.48
N GLY A 375 -30.74 1.47 14.49
CA GLY A 375 -31.33 0.79 13.35
C GLY A 375 -31.67 1.79 12.24
N HIS A 376 -31.45 1.37 10.99
CA HIS A 376 -31.87 2.11 9.80
C HIS A 376 -33.27 1.66 9.38
N ARG A 377 -34.08 2.56 8.84
CA ARG A 377 -35.44 2.25 8.37
C ARG A 377 -35.56 2.45 6.89
N ALA A 378 -36.24 1.52 6.22
CA ALA A 378 -36.55 1.63 4.83
C ALA A 378 -38.00 1.09 4.55
N GLU A 379 -38.68 1.76 3.66
CA GLU A 379 -39.92 1.25 3.05
C GLU A 379 -39.55 0.58 1.72
N GLY A 380 -40.06 -0.62 1.47
CA GLY A 380 -39.73 -1.34 0.25
C GLY A 380 -40.76 -2.42 -0.11
N THR A 381 -40.61 -2.99 -1.29
CA THR A 381 -41.37 -4.14 -1.75
C THR A 381 -40.47 -5.38 -1.77
N VAL A 382 -40.94 -6.46 -1.18
CA VAL A 382 -40.24 -7.73 -1.19
C VAL A 382 -40.22 -8.30 -2.61
N ASP A 383 -39.05 -8.55 -3.17
CA ASP A 383 -38.87 -9.13 -4.49
C ASP A 383 -38.83 -10.67 -4.41
N SER A 384 -37.98 -11.21 -3.59
CA SER A 384 -37.86 -12.66 -3.36
C SER A 384 -37.43 -12.99 -1.93
N VAL A 385 -37.74 -14.22 -1.49
CA VAL A 385 -37.39 -14.72 -0.16
C VAL A 385 -36.77 -16.09 -0.32
N ASP A 386 -35.54 -16.27 0.20
CA ASP A 386 -34.94 -17.56 0.35
C ASP A 386 -35.01 -18.03 1.82
N ALA A 387 -35.93 -18.97 2.06
CA ALA A 387 -36.15 -19.50 3.39
C ALA A 387 -35.04 -20.48 3.87
N LYS A 388 -34.21 -21.01 2.94
CA LYS A 388 -33.11 -21.92 3.29
C LYS A 388 -31.90 -21.15 3.80
N ASP A 389 -31.58 -20.04 3.14
CA ASP A 389 -30.43 -19.21 3.48
C ASP A 389 -30.79 -18.05 4.42
N GLY A 390 -32.10 -17.87 4.72
CA GLY A 390 -32.60 -16.81 5.60
C GLY A 390 -32.37 -15.41 5.04
N THR A 391 -32.44 -15.26 3.69
CA THR A 391 -32.22 -14.01 2.99
C THR A 391 -33.48 -13.51 2.29
N VAL A 392 -33.60 -12.21 2.15
CA VAL A 392 -34.73 -11.51 1.50
C VAL A 392 -34.18 -10.45 0.58
N SER A 393 -34.59 -10.49 -0.70
CA SER A 393 -34.35 -9.42 -1.67
C SER A 393 -35.44 -8.37 -1.54
N LEU A 394 -35.07 -7.14 -1.26
CA LEU A 394 -35.99 -6.01 -1.03
C LEU A 394 -35.65 -4.88 -1.99
N ASN A 395 -36.66 -4.43 -2.76
CA ASN A 395 -36.60 -3.20 -3.52
C ASN A 395 -37.04 -2.05 -2.62
N HIS A 396 -36.05 -1.35 -2.02
CA HIS A 396 -36.33 -0.29 -1.07
C HIS A 396 -36.20 1.12 -1.67
N GLY A 397 -36.97 2.05 -1.12
CA GLY A 397 -36.84 3.47 -1.39
C GLY A 397 -35.53 4.07 -0.84
N PRO A 398 -35.30 5.38 -1.03
CA PRO A 398 -34.09 6.04 -0.50
C PRO A 398 -33.99 5.93 1.03
N VAL A 399 -32.82 5.54 1.53
CA VAL A 399 -32.53 5.46 2.97
C VAL A 399 -31.69 6.66 3.38
N ALA A 400 -32.33 7.67 3.96
CA ALA A 400 -31.69 8.95 4.27
C ALA A 400 -30.50 8.84 5.27
N SER A 401 -30.60 7.92 6.23
CA SER A 401 -29.56 7.69 7.26
C SER A 401 -28.25 7.14 6.69
N LEU A 402 -28.31 6.46 5.54
CA LEU A 402 -27.15 5.88 4.84
C LEU A 402 -26.84 6.61 3.52
N LYS A 403 -27.65 7.61 3.14
CA LYS A 403 -27.58 8.29 1.84
C LYS A 403 -27.67 7.33 0.64
N TRP A 404 -28.41 6.23 0.81
CA TRP A 404 -28.62 5.28 -0.26
C TRP A 404 -29.74 5.72 -1.20
N PRO A 405 -29.60 5.59 -2.51
CA PRO A 405 -30.69 5.76 -3.46
C PRO A 405 -31.66 4.57 -3.39
N ALA A 406 -32.79 4.66 -4.07
CA ALA A 406 -33.69 3.52 -4.27
C ALA A 406 -32.95 2.43 -5.06
N MET A 407 -32.92 1.19 -4.53
CA MET A 407 -32.25 0.04 -5.15
C MET A 407 -32.84 -1.27 -4.65
N THR A 408 -32.49 -2.36 -5.35
CA THR A 408 -32.80 -3.71 -4.88
C THR A 408 -31.54 -4.31 -4.28
N MET A 409 -31.62 -4.78 -3.02
CA MET A 409 -30.50 -5.46 -2.38
C MET A 409 -30.98 -6.59 -1.48
N GLU A 410 -30.04 -7.47 -1.13
CA GLU A 410 -30.29 -8.64 -0.32
C GLU A 410 -29.97 -8.36 1.15
N PHE A 411 -30.88 -8.78 2.04
CA PHE A 411 -30.78 -8.65 3.49
C PHE A 411 -30.89 -10.02 4.13
N LYS A 412 -30.10 -10.27 5.17
CA LYS A 412 -30.34 -11.39 6.08
C LYS A 412 -31.45 -11.07 7.07
N VAL A 413 -32.08 -12.08 7.61
CA VAL A 413 -33.17 -11.91 8.59
C VAL A 413 -32.68 -12.38 9.96
N ALA A 414 -32.82 -11.52 10.97
CA ALA A 414 -32.35 -11.80 12.33
C ALA A 414 -33.08 -12.98 13.00
N ASN A 415 -34.34 -13.18 12.62
CA ASN A 415 -35.19 -14.25 13.15
C ASN A 415 -36.06 -14.86 12.06
N PRO A 416 -36.09 -16.18 11.88
CA PRO A 416 -36.92 -16.85 10.89
C PRO A 416 -38.43 -16.53 10.99
N SER A 417 -38.92 -16.11 12.14
CA SER A 417 -40.30 -15.69 12.30
C SER A 417 -40.68 -14.44 11.48
N LEU A 418 -39.72 -13.59 11.15
CA LEU A 418 -39.94 -12.40 10.33
C LEU A 418 -40.22 -12.75 8.86
N LEU A 419 -39.81 -13.93 8.39
CA LEU A 419 -40.08 -14.42 7.05
C LEU A 419 -41.60 -14.58 6.77
N GLN A 420 -42.42 -14.75 7.81
CA GLN A 420 -43.89 -14.85 7.67
C GLN A 420 -44.51 -13.54 7.22
N ALA A 421 -43.90 -12.42 7.60
CA ALA A 421 -44.34 -11.07 7.21
C ALA A 421 -43.75 -10.63 5.85
N LEU A 422 -42.65 -11.23 5.44
CA LEU A 422 -41.89 -10.89 4.23
C LEU A 422 -42.28 -11.83 3.09
N LYS A 423 -43.41 -11.57 2.44
CA LYS A 423 -43.84 -12.35 1.25
C LYS A 423 -43.55 -11.59 -0.04
N PRO A 424 -43.17 -12.29 -1.12
CA PRO A 424 -42.96 -11.64 -2.43
C PRO A 424 -44.15 -10.79 -2.86
N GLY A 425 -43.89 -9.57 -3.33
CA GLY A 425 -44.90 -8.58 -3.78
C GLY A 425 -45.52 -7.76 -2.65
N VAL A 426 -45.23 -8.01 -1.37
CA VAL A 426 -45.79 -7.22 -0.25
C VAL A 426 -44.95 -6.00 0.03
N LYS A 427 -45.56 -4.84 0.23
CA LYS A 427 -44.90 -3.64 0.72
C LYS A 427 -44.72 -3.73 2.24
N VAL A 428 -43.50 -3.49 2.69
CA VAL A 428 -43.08 -3.62 4.09
C VAL A 428 -42.25 -2.43 4.54
N ASP A 429 -42.41 -2.04 5.80
CA ASP A 429 -41.50 -1.18 6.50
C ASP A 429 -40.51 -2.07 7.28
N VAL A 430 -39.24 -1.96 6.99
CA VAL A 430 -38.16 -2.75 7.63
C VAL A 430 -37.24 -1.87 8.42
N GLU A 431 -36.83 -2.41 9.58
CA GLU A 431 -35.73 -1.86 10.35
C GLU A 431 -34.55 -2.85 10.29
N PHE A 432 -33.36 -2.34 9.94
CA PHE A 432 -32.18 -3.17 9.71
C PHE A 432 -30.92 -2.53 10.31
N VAL A 433 -29.95 -3.35 10.61
CA VAL A 433 -28.65 -2.94 11.18
C VAL A 433 -27.52 -3.59 10.40
N GLU A 434 -26.38 -2.94 10.34
CA GLU A 434 -25.14 -3.54 9.82
C GLU A 434 -24.50 -4.39 10.94
N ARG A 435 -24.31 -5.68 10.70
CA ARG A 435 -23.72 -6.63 11.64
C ARG A 435 -22.24 -6.84 11.40
N GLN A 436 -21.84 -6.81 10.14
CA GLN A 436 -20.46 -6.80 9.67
C GLN A 436 -20.37 -5.89 8.46
N PRO A 437 -19.20 -5.33 8.10
CA PRO A 437 -19.08 -4.47 6.93
C PRO A 437 -19.67 -5.12 5.68
N GLY A 438 -20.78 -4.54 5.16
CA GLY A 438 -21.52 -5.05 4.00
C GLY A 438 -22.58 -6.12 4.30
N GLU A 439 -22.77 -6.57 5.54
CA GLU A 439 -23.81 -7.53 5.93
C GLU A 439 -24.96 -6.84 6.67
N TRP A 440 -26.09 -6.72 6.00
CA TRP A 440 -27.28 -6.04 6.51
C TRP A 440 -28.32 -7.04 7.00
N VAL A 441 -28.81 -6.85 8.22
CA VAL A 441 -29.71 -7.77 8.89
C VAL A 441 -31.00 -7.06 9.28
N ILE A 442 -32.14 -7.54 8.77
CA ILE A 442 -33.49 -7.05 9.14
C ILE A 442 -33.80 -7.52 10.56
N THR A 443 -34.02 -6.57 11.46
CA THR A 443 -34.39 -6.79 12.86
C THR A 443 -35.87 -6.70 13.12
N SER A 444 -36.61 -5.93 12.31
CA SER A 444 -38.05 -5.77 12.37
C SER A 444 -38.65 -5.60 10.97
N ALA A 445 -39.83 -6.18 10.73
CA ALA A 445 -40.58 -6.02 9.48
C ALA A 445 -42.07 -5.91 9.79
N THR A 446 -42.72 -4.85 9.31
CA THR A 446 -44.13 -4.63 9.44
C THR A 446 -44.76 -4.38 8.07
N PRO A 447 -45.95 -4.98 7.74
CA PRO A 447 -46.61 -4.70 6.47
C PRO A 447 -46.99 -3.22 6.38
N ALA A 448 -46.57 -2.54 5.34
CA ALA A 448 -46.94 -1.16 5.05
C ALA A 448 -48.42 -1.11 4.64
N GLY A 449 -49.32 -0.85 5.61
CA GLY A 449 -50.75 -0.82 5.32
C GLY A 449 -51.63 -0.76 6.56
N LYS A 450 -51.39 0.18 7.48
CA LYS A 450 -52.39 0.77 8.38
C LYS A 450 -51.86 2.12 8.88
N ALA A 451 -52.04 3.15 8.05
CA ALA A 451 -51.87 4.51 8.52
C ALA A 451 -52.98 4.81 9.53
N ALA A 452 -52.63 5.15 10.75
CA ALA A 452 -53.53 5.78 11.70
C ALA A 452 -53.95 7.14 11.10
N THR A 453 -55.23 7.29 10.78
CA THR A 453 -55.88 8.55 10.39
C THR A 453 -55.71 9.58 11.51
N SER A 454 -54.78 10.52 11.34
CA SER A 454 -54.78 11.78 12.06
C SER A 454 -55.43 12.84 11.16
N THR A 455 -56.63 13.24 11.53
CA THR A 455 -57.43 14.34 10.92
C THR A 455 -56.64 15.66 11.01
N PRO A 456 -56.47 16.41 9.93
CA PRO A 456 -55.88 17.74 10.01
C PRO A 456 -56.92 18.70 10.58
N ALA A 457 -56.59 19.40 11.67
CA ALA A 457 -57.33 20.54 12.19
C ALA A 457 -57.33 21.69 11.17
N ALA A 458 -58.47 22.16 10.82
CA ALA A 458 -58.73 23.28 9.94
C ALA A 458 -58.11 24.56 10.51
N ASN A 459 -57.39 25.28 9.69
CA ASN A 459 -56.85 26.59 9.96
C ASN A 459 -57.86 27.64 9.43
N PRO A 460 -58.50 28.49 10.29
CA PRO A 460 -59.37 29.55 9.85
C PRO A 460 -58.62 30.86 9.76
N HIS A 461 -58.03 31.21 8.65
CA HIS A 461 -57.81 32.59 8.21
C HIS A 461 -57.25 32.65 6.79
N ALA A 462 -58.19 32.69 5.84
CA ALA A 462 -57.93 33.25 4.51
C ALA A 462 -58.91 34.42 4.37
N GLY A 463 -58.38 35.61 4.25
CA GLY A 463 -59.17 36.78 3.95
C GLY A 463 -58.31 38.06 4.11
N HIS A 464 -57.64 38.45 3.08
CA HIS A 464 -57.59 39.76 2.38
C HIS A 464 -56.42 39.79 1.44
#